data_8ebe238b941b8ff0f86a520850201edd
#
_entry.id   8ebe238b941b8ff0f86a520850201edd
#
_cell.length_a   1.000
_cell.length_b   1.000
_cell.length_c   1.000
_cell.angle_alpha   90.00
_cell.angle_beta   90.00
_cell.angle_gamma   90.00
#
_symmetry.space_group_name_H-M   'P 1'
#
loop_
_entity.id
_entity.type
_entity.pdbx_description
1 polymer ?
#
loop_
_entity_poly.entity_id
_entity_poly.type
_entity_poly.pdbx_seq_one_letter_code
_entity_poly.pdbx_strand_id
1 'polypeptide(L)'
;MSESLPFQPDATASAREGELRAFLLRFIGLTLLSGVTIGMNKVLATLLGLHLHVSNFQLAAISSAETLAMALGTIPAGYILSRGNPKHLYAGVSLSLALAFCVLPWLPGWQWVALLMFLVGLCISLRIVAMSTVFLVRLPELGQGKAGWYKGTLILGMQFLGPLCGNYLIAQLGLKAGFLISALMFAILAVLGWQVLPSNTAPRKLEGQALLPGAASLRELLRLPVVRVTYLFEILASFTASSVGVFSILLAIRVLHWPAHHSVWLMAVQGLSCVLVLLFLGRIVLASRHREQLYGGAHLAIMAALLILGLWPNSIAYLAASILLGLGLGVNNLVNTDNIARAPVDKARVSAHLTLFGMVGGTAGALAAGRLADLTGLRNVFLIWLAPWLAAWLVFHGRRWLRRAPPAAIPSLAPTAESAP
;
A
#
# COMPACT_ATOMS: atom_id res chain seq x y z
N MET A 1 -55.53 -5.36 32.77
CA MET A 1 -54.16 -5.23 33.31
C MET A 1 -53.33 -6.31 32.64
N SER A 2 -52.61 -5.94 31.59
CA SER A 2 -51.62 -6.82 30.91
C SER A 2 -50.25 -6.42 31.46
N GLU A 3 -49.69 -7.26 32.31
CA GLU A 3 -48.31 -7.11 32.76
C GLU A 3 -47.37 -7.31 31.56
N SER A 4 -46.65 -6.24 31.21
CA SER A 4 -45.51 -6.28 30.28
C SER A 4 -44.39 -7.03 30.99
N LEU A 5 -44.09 -8.25 30.53
CA LEU A 5 -42.91 -8.99 30.89
C LEU A 5 -41.65 -8.17 30.62
N PRO A 6 -40.70 -8.06 31.56
CA PRO A 6 -39.46 -7.33 31.32
C PRO A 6 -38.66 -8.01 30.22
N PHE A 7 -38.21 -7.22 29.24
CA PHE A 7 -37.31 -7.61 28.15
C PHE A 7 -36.00 -8.14 28.76
N GLN A 8 -35.88 -9.47 28.90
CA GLN A 8 -34.60 -10.09 29.26
C GLN A 8 -33.70 -10.00 28.02
N PRO A 9 -32.54 -9.30 28.09
CA PRO A 9 -31.58 -9.32 27.00
C PRO A 9 -31.11 -10.78 26.83
N ASP A 10 -31.23 -11.31 25.62
CA ASP A 10 -30.82 -12.67 25.27
C ASP A 10 -29.36 -12.90 25.69
N ALA A 11 -29.13 -13.74 26.68
CA ALA A 11 -27.80 -14.11 27.15
C ALA A 11 -26.93 -14.67 26.00
N THR A 12 -27.57 -15.26 25.00
CA THR A 12 -26.94 -15.73 23.75
C THR A 12 -26.41 -14.60 22.85
N ALA A 13 -27.12 -13.46 22.80
CA ALA A 13 -26.70 -12.30 22.02
C ALA A 13 -25.44 -11.62 22.63
N SER A 14 -25.43 -11.49 23.97
CA SER A 14 -24.30 -10.92 24.71
C SER A 14 -23.05 -11.80 24.61
N ALA A 15 -23.19 -13.12 24.71
CA ALA A 15 -22.08 -14.06 24.53
C ALA A 15 -21.50 -14.00 23.12
N ARG A 16 -22.33 -13.93 22.07
CA ARG A 16 -21.94 -13.81 20.68
C ARG A 16 -21.20 -12.49 20.40
N GLU A 17 -21.65 -11.39 20.97
CA GLU A 17 -20.93 -10.10 20.86
C GLU A 17 -19.55 -10.16 21.52
N GLY A 18 -19.42 -10.83 22.68
CA GLY A 18 -18.15 -11.06 23.35
C GLY A 18 -17.17 -11.86 22.49
N GLU A 19 -17.63 -12.94 21.86
CA GLU A 19 -16.83 -13.75 20.94
C GLU A 19 -16.37 -12.96 19.70
N LEU A 20 -17.25 -12.15 19.11
CA LEU A 20 -16.90 -11.31 17.95
C LEU A 20 -15.88 -10.23 18.31
N ARG A 21 -15.99 -9.61 19.49
CA ARG A 21 -14.99 -8.65 19.99
C ARG A 21 -13.65 -9.31 20.25
N ALA A 22 -13.64 -10.48 20.88
CA ALA A 22 -12.41 -11.24 21.13
C ALA A 22 -11.74 -11.68 19.81
N PHE A 23 -12.51 -12.15 18.83
CA PHE A 23 -12.01 -12.46 17.49
C PHE A 23 -11.40 -11.21 16.85
N LEU A 24 -12.09 -10.08 16.86
CA LEU A 24 -11.62 -8.84 16.24
C LEU A 24 -10.30 -8.37 16.84
N LEU A 25 -10.17 -8.38 18.18
CA LEU A 25 -8.94 -7.97 18.86
C LEU A 25 -7.75 -8.89 18.51
N ARG A 26 -7.97 -10.22 18.53
CA ARG A 26 -6.95 -11.20 18.16
C ARG A 26 -6.56 -11.06 16.68
N PHE A 27 -7.54 -10.82 15.81
CA PHE A 27 -7.31 -10.64 14.38
C PHE A 27 -6.56 -9.33 14.08
N ILE A 28 -6.87 -8.23 14.77
CA ILE A 28 -6.14 -6.97 14.67
C ILE A 28 -4.69 -7.15 15.11
N GLY A 29 -4.44 -7.83 16.22
CA GLY A 29 -3.10 -8.15 16.69
C GLY A 29 -2.31 -8.98 15.67
N LEU A 30 -2.93 -10.02 15.10
CA LEU A 30 -2.36 -10.84 14.03
C LEU A 30 -2.01 -10.00 12.80
N THR A 31 -2.91 -9.10 12.40
CA THR A 31 -2.74 -8.22 11.24
C THR A 31 -1.63 -7.19 11.46
N LEU A 32 -1.59 -6.58 12.65
CA LEU A 32 -0.55 -5.62 13.00
C LEU A 32 0.83 -6.28 12.98
N LEU A 33 0.98 -7.44 13.63
CA LEU A 33 2.23 -8.18 13.67
C LEU A 33 2.64 -8.65 12.26
N SER A 34 1.68 -9.06 11.43
CA SER A 34 1.91 -9.36 10.02
C SER A 34 2.42 -8.15 9.24
N GLY A 35 1.85 -6.97 9.48
CA GLY A 35 2.33 -5.72 8.90
C GLY A 35 3.74 -5.38 9.36
N VAL A 36 4.01 -5.50 10.66
CA VAL A 36 5.35 -5.25 11.24
C VAL A 36 6.41 -6.13 10.59
N THR A 37 6.15 -7.43 10.42
CA THR A 37 7.12 -8.34 9.78
C THR A 37 7.39 -7.97 8.32
N ILE A 38 6.38 -7.56 7.56
CA ILE A 38 6.55 -7.11 6.16
C ILE A 38 7.36 -5.80 6.11
N GLY A 39 7.08 -4.85 7.02
CA GLY A 39 7.84 -3.58 7.10
C GLY A 39 9.29 -3.77 7.52
N MET A 40 9.55 -4.65 8.50
CA MET A 40 10.89 -5.06 8.91
C MET A 40 11.67 -5.68 7.75
N ASN A 41 11.03 -6.56 6.97
CA ASN A 41 11.66 -7.21 5.84
C ASN A 41 12.26 -6.22 4.85
N LYS A 42 11.55 -5.14 4.54
CA LYS A 42 12.06 -4.10 3.62
C LYS A 42 13.35 -3.45 4.13
N VAL A 43 13.42 -3.17 5.43
CA VAL A 43 14.64 -2.60 6.05
C VAL A 43 15.78 -3.60 6.06
N LEU A 44 15.51 -4.85 6.49
CA LEU A 44 16.48 -5.92 6.53
C LEU A 44 17.08 -6.22 5.14
N ALA A 45 16.22 -6.33 4.11
CA ALA A 45 16.65 -6.56 2.73
C ALA A 45 17.51 -5.43 2.19
N THR A 46 17.15 -4.16 2.48
CA THR A 46 17.94 -3.00 2.07
C THR A 46 19.31 -2.98 2.76
N LEU A 47 19.37 -3.21 4.07
CA LEU A 47 20.62 -3.21 4.81
C LEU A 47 21.50 -4.43 4.48
N LEU A 48 20.89 -5.58 4.15
CA LEU A 48 21.63 -6.75 3.63
C LEU A 48 22.26 -6.42 2.27
N GLY A 49 21.53 -5.75 1.37
CA GLY A 49 22.08 -5.30 0.10
C GLY A 49 23.26 -4.34 0.29
N LEU A 50 23.16 -3.40 1.24
CA LEU A 50 24.27 -2.51 1.59
C LEU A 50 25.47 -3.27 2.15
N HIS A 51 25.24 -4.26 2.99
CA HIS A 51 26.30 -5.14 3.54
C HIS A 51 27.01 -5.96 2.46
N LEU A 52 26.28 -6.38 1.44
CA LEU A 52 26.82 -7.09 0.27
C LEU A 52 27.46 -6.15 -0.78
N HIS A 53 27.54 -4.85 -0.52
CA HIS A 53 28.11 -3.83 -1.41
C HIS A 53 27.52 -3.86 -2.84
N VAL A 54 26.21 -4.16 -2.96
CA VAL A 54 25.54 -4.24 -4.25
C VAL A 54 25.35 -2.84 -4.88
N SER A 55 25.20 -2.80 -6.24
CA SER A 55 24.84 -1.58 -6.95
C SER A 55 23.40 -1.14 -6.61
N ASN A 56 23.03 0.10 -6.95
CA ASN A 56 21.67 0.59 -6.72
C ASN A 56 20.64 -0.22 -7.53
N PHE A 57 21.00 -0.67 -8.75
CA PHE A 57 20.15 -1.55 -9.54
C PHE A 57 19.95 -2.92 -8.89
N GLN A 58 21.02 -3.53 -8.38
CA GLN A 58 20.95 -4.81 -7.69
C GLN A 58 20.11 -4.73 -6.41
N LEU A 59 20.24 -3.63 -5.64
CA LEU A 59 19.42 -3.37 -4.48
C LEU A 59 17.93 -3.22 -4.86
N ALA A 60 17.67 -2.49 -5.93
CA ALA A 60 16.32 -2.35 -6.48
C ALA A 60 15.75 -3.70 -6.95
N ALA A 61 16.58 -4.55 -7.55
CA ALA A 61 16.19 -5.89 -7.98
C ALA A 61 15.80 -6.79 -6.79
N ILE A 62 16.57 -6.76 -5.69
CA ILE A 62 16.23 -7.48 -4.45
C ILE A 62 14.86 -7.04 -3.92
N SER A 63 14.65 -5.72 -3.80
CA SER A 63 13.38 -5.17 -3.28
C SER A 63 12.20 -5.38 -4.22
N SER A 64 12.44 -5.33 -5.54
CA SER A 64 11.42 -5.51 -6.57
C SER A 64 10.99 -6.96 -6.72
N ALA A 65 11.89 -7.91 -6.45
CA ALA A 65 11.60 -9.34 -6.54
C ALA A 65 10.44 -9.73 -5.62
N GLU A 66 10.42 -9.23 -4.38
CA GLU A 66 9.32 -9.43 -3.44
C GLU A 66 7.99 -8.88 -3.97
N THR A 67 8.00 -7.62 -4.44
CA THR A 67 6.77 -6.96 -4.92
C THR A 67 6.23 -7.62 -6.18
N LEU A 68 7.11 -8.00 -7.11
CA LEU A 68 6.74 -8.73 -8.32
C LEU A 68 6.12 -10.09 -7.98
N ALA A 69 6.73 -10.82 -7.07
CA ALA A 69 6.24 -12.11 -6.61
C ALA A 69 4.88 -11.98 -5.91
N MET A 70 4.68 -10.94 -5.10
CA MET A 70 3.36 -10.65 -4.51
C MET A 70 2.31 -10.40 -5.59
N ALA A 71 2.63 -9.67 -6.65
CA ALA A 71 1.72 -9.44 -7.77
C ALA A 71 1.33 -10.75 -8.47
N LEU A 72 2.33 -11.56 -8.81
CA LEU A 72 2.13 -12.85 -9.47
C LEU A 72 1.42 -13.87 -8.57
N GLY A 73 1.73 -13.86 -7.27
CA GLY A 73 1.19 -14.79 -6.28
C GLY A 73 -0.25 -14.50 -5.87
N THR A 74 -0.74 -13.28 -6.02
CA THR A 74 -2.09 -12.89 -5.56
C THR A 74 -3.20 -13.69 -6.29
N ILE A 75 -3.03 -13.96 -7.58
CA ILE A 75 -3.99 -14.71 -8.40
C ILE A 75 -4.03 -16.20 -8.00
N PRO A 76 -2.88 -16.92 -7.99
CA PRO A 76 -2.85 -18.30 -7.53
C PRO A 76 -3.29 -18.46 -6.07
N ALA A 77 -3.00 -17.47 -5.21
CA ALA A 77 -3.39 -17.48 -3.81
C ALA A 77 -4.90 -17.60 -3.63
N GLY A 78 -5.69 -16.86 -4.40
CA GLY A 78 -7.15 -16.98 -4.40
C GLY A 78 -7.64 -18.39 -4.78
N TYR A 79 -7.03 -18.99 -5.79
CA TYR A 79 -7.36 -20.36 -6.23
C TYR A 79 -6.97 -21.42 -5.19
N ILE A 80 -5.76 -21.33 -4.63
CA ILE A 80 -5.30 -22.25 -3.59
C ILE A 80 -6.22 -22.14 -2.36
N LEU A 81 -6.60 -20.94 -1.99
CA LEU A 81 -7.47 -20.69 -0.83
C LEU A 81 -8.90 -21.20 -1.06
N SER A 82 -9.43 -21.12 -2.28
CA SER A 82 -10.78 -21.64 -2.59
C SER A 82 -10.92 -23.15 -2.41
N ARG A 83 -9.80 -23.87 -2.43
CA ARG A 83 -9.75 -25.34 -2.26
C ARG A 83 -9.11 -25.78 -0.94
N GLY A 84 -8.42 -24.85 -0.27
CA GLY A 84 -7.62 -25.12 0.92
C GLY A 84 -8.22 -24.52 2.19
N ASN A 85 -7.69 -24.96 3.32
CA ASN A 85 -8.02 -24.41 4.63
C ASN A 85 -7.14 -23.19 4.92
N PRO A 86 -7.70 -21.98 5.14
CA PRO A 86 -6.93 -20.76 5.38
C PRO A 86 -6.01 -20.85 6.58
N LYS A 87 -6.40 -21.60 7.62
CA LYS A 87 -5.61 -21.84 8.82
C LYS A 87 -4.31 -22.61 8.50
N HIS A 88 -4.40 -23.72 7.78
CA HIS A 88 -3.24 -24.53 7.40
C HIS A 88 -2.34 -23.79 6.40
N LEU A 89 -2.97 -23.12 5.42
CA LEU A 89 -2.23 -22.32 4.43
C LEU A 89 -1.42 -21.22 5.11
N TYR A 90 -2.06 -20.41 5.98
CA TYR A 90 -1.39 -19.32 6.67
C TYR A 90 -0.24 -19.80 7.55
N ALA A 91 -0.47 -20.87 8.34
CA ALA A 91 0.54 -21.41 9.23
C ALA A 91 1.72 -22.03 8.46
N GLY A 92 1.45 -22.85 7.44
CA GLY A 92 2.49 -23.47 6.62
C GLY A 92 3.36 -22.45 5.90
N VAL A 93 2.72 -21.44 5.27
CA VAL A 93 3.43 -20.36 4.59
C VAL A 93 4.24 -19.51 5.58
N SER A 94 3.71 -19.25 6.80
CA SER A 94 4.45 -18.51 7.82
C SER A 94 5.69 -19.28 8.30
N LEU A 95 5.63 -20.60 8.43
CA LEU A 95 6.80 -21.44 8.72
C LEU A 95 7.81 -21.42 7.58
N SER A 96 7.36 -21.48 6.32
CA SER A 96 8.26 -21.33 5.15
C SER A 96 8.99 -19.99 5.15
N LEU A 97 8.29 -18.89 5.54
CA LEU A 97 8.91 -17.59 5.74
C LEU A 97 9.93 -17.61 6.88
N ALA A 98 9.63 -18.24 8.01
CA ALA A 98 10.58 -18.37 9.11
C ALA A 98 11.88 -19.06 8.65
N LEU A 99 11.78 -20.15 7.89
CA LEU A 99 12.94 -20.85 7.31
C LEU A 99 13.71 -19.97 6.32
N ALA A 100 13.00 -19.25 5.43
CA ALA A 100 13.62 -18.34 4.48
C ALA A 100 14.44 -17.25 5.20
N PHE A 101 13.91 -16.69 6.28
CA PHE A 101 14.60 -15.65 7.06
C PHE A 101 15.78 -16.19 7.88
N CYS A 102 15.78 -17.46 8.25
CA CYS A 102 16.97 -18.11 8.82
C CYS A 102 18.10 -18.23 7.80
N VAL A 103 17.78 -18.43 6.51
CA VAL A 103 18.77 -18.67 5.45
C VAL A 103 19.30 -17.35 4.86
N LEU A 104 18.46 -16.31 4.73
CA LEU A 104 18.79 -15.04 4.06
C LEU A 104 20.15 -14.44 4.44
N PRO A 105 20.54 -14.31 5.73
CA PRO A 105 21.79 -13.65 6.12
C PRO A 105 23.07 -14.43 5.76
N TRP A 106 22.93 -15.65 5.28
CA TRP A 106 24.05 -16.54 4.94
C TRP A 106 24.24 -16.70 3.42
N LEU A 107 23.41 -16.05 2.61
CA LEU A 107 23.49 -16.16 1.17
C LEU A 107 24.71 -15.40 0.63
N PRO A 108 25.48 -16.02 -0.27
CA PRO A 108 26.78 -15.50 -0.70
C PRO A 108 26.69 -14.36 -1.73
N GLY A 109 25.52 -14.09 -2.30
CA GLY A 109 25.39 -13.11 -3.37
C GLY A 109 23.97 -12.58 -3.56
N TRP A 110 23.85 -11.40 -4.16
CA TRP A 110 22.59 -10.68 -4.35
C TRP A 110 21.56 -11.46 -5.19
N GLN A 111 22.00 -12.28 -6.14
CA GLN A 111 21.09 -13.08 -6.98
C GLN A 111 20.30 -14.08 -6.14
N TRP A 112 20.96 -14.76 -5.20
CA TRP A 112 20.33 -15.70 -4.30
C TRP A 112 19.40 -15.00 -3.30
N VAL A 113 19.82 -13.81 -2.84
CA VAL A 113 18.94 -12.96 -2.02
C VAL A 113 17.71 -12.56 -2.80
N ALA A 114 17.84 -12.10 -4.05
CA ALA A 114 16.71 -11.72 -4.89
C ALA A 114 15.78 -12.91 -5.19
N LEU A 115 16.32 -14.09 -5.46
CA LEU A 115 15.54 -15.31 -5.66
C LEU A 115 14.75 -15.70 -4.40
N LEU A 116 15.40 -15.67 -3.24
CA LEU A 116 14.72 -16.00 -1.98
C LEU A 116 13.70 -14.93 -1.62
N MET A 117 13.96 -13.63 -1.88
CA MET A 117 12.98 -12.54 -1.74
C MET A 117 11.78 -12.71 -2.67
N PHE A 118 11.98 -13.26 -3.86
CA PHE A 118 10.86 -13.62 -4.74
C PHE A 118 9.99 -14.70 -4.09
N LEU A 119 10.55 -15.76 -3.54
CA LEU A 119 9.81 -16.80 -2.82
C LEU A 119 9.10 -16.24 -1.57
N VAL A 120 9.76 -15.35 -0.84
CA VAL A 120 9.17 -14.61 0.29
C VAL A 120 7.94 -13.81 -0.17
N GLY A 121 8.01 -13.10 -1.29
CA GLY A 121 6.87 -12.36 -1.86
C GLY A 121 5.67 -13.25 -2.21
N LEU A 122 5.90 -14.43 -2.81
CA LEU A 122 4.85 -15.43 -3.04
C LEU A 122 4.18 -15.86 -1.73
N CYS A 123 4.97 -16.14 -0.71
CA CYS A 123 4.47 -16.51 0.60
C CYS A 123 3.67 -15.38 1.27
N ILE A 124 4.14 -14.14 1.19
CA ILE A 124 3.44 -12.97 1.75
C ILE A 124 2.09 -12.78 1.05
N SER A 125 2.01 -12.95 -0.28
CA SER A 125 0.73 -12.81 -1.01
C SER A 125 -0.31 -13.82 -0.53
N LEU A 126 0.08 -15.08 -0.35
CA LEU A 126 -0.78 -16.15 0.18
C LEU A 126 -1.34 -15.80 1.58
N ARG A 127 -0.47 -15.25 2.46
CA ARG A 127 -0.90 -14.81 3.80
C ARG A 127 -1.89 -13.66 3.76
N ILE A 128 -1.61 -12.62 2.95
CA ILE A 128 -2.47 -11.44 2.82
C ILE A 128 -3.84 -11.85 2.27
N VAL A 129 -3.87 -12.71 1.24
CA VAL A 129 -5.12 -13.19 0.66
C VAL A 129 -5.90 -14.03 1.68
N ALA A 130 -5.25 -14.92 2.43
CA ALA A 130 -5.90 -15.72 3.47
C ALA A 130 -6.53 -14.84 4.56
N MET A 131 -5.80 -13.83 5.06
CA MET A 131 -6.29 -12.90 6.08
C MET A 131 -7.45 -12.05 5.56
N SER A 132 -7.30 -11.46 4.36
CA SER A 132 -8.34 -10.62 3.76
C SER A 132 -9.64 -11.39 3.53
N THR A 133 -9.54 -12.63 3.06
CA THR A 133 -10.71 -13.48 2.83
C THR A 133 -11.44 -13.81 4.14
N VAL A 134 -10.72 -14.21 5.19
CA VAL A 134 -11.32 -14.50 6.51
C VAL A 134 -12.00 -13.25 7.08
N PHE A 135 -11.35 -12.08 6.97
CA PHE A 135 -11.93 -10.83 7.43
C PHE A 135 -13.20 -10.45 6.68
N LEU A 136 -13.19 -10.54 5.35
CA LEU A 136 -14.34 -10.21 4.50
C LEU A 136 -15.53 -11.13 4.74
N VAL A 137 -15.30 -12.42 5.00
CA VAL A 137 -16.38 -13.37 5.32
C VAL A 137 -17.06 -13.01 6.64
N ARG A 138 -16.29 -12.54 7.64
CA ARG A 138 -16.83 -12.15 8.95
C ARG A 138 -17.30 -10.68 9.05
N LEU A 139 -17.01 -9.86 8.04
CA LEU A 139 -17.34 -8.43 8.05
C LEU A 139 -18.84 -8.14 8.25
N PRO A 140 -19.79 -8.91 7.69
CA PRO A 140 -21.22 -8.70 7.96
C PRO A 140 -21.59 -8.85 9.44
N GLU A 141 -20.93 -9.75 10.16
CA GLU A 141 -21.14 -9.97 11.60
C GLU A 141 -20.47 -8.89 12.45
N LEU A 142 -19.31 -8.40 12.00
CA LEU A 142 -18.52 -7.36 12.70
C LEU A 142 -19.08 -5.95 12.52
N GLY A 143 -19.88 -5.71 11.47
CA GLY A 143 -20.41 -4.41 11.09
C GLY A 143 -19.54 -3.68 10.08
N GLN A 144 -20.19 -3.07 9.08
CA GLN A 144 -19.52 -2.41 7.94
C GLN A 144 -18.58 -1.25 8.35
N GLY A 145 -18.83 -0.58 9.48
CA GLY A 145 -17.95 0.47 9.99
C GLY A 145 -16.53 0.02 10.31
N LYS A 146 -16.30 -1.29 10.43
CA LYS A 146 -14.99 -1.86 10.71
C LYS A 146 -14.22 -2.32 9.47
N ALA A 147 -14.77 -2.11 8.26
CA ALA A 147 -14.18 -2.57 7.00
C ALA A 147 -12.73 -2.07 6.79
N GLY A 148 -12.44 -0.84 7.22
CA GLY A 148 -11.11 -0.25 7.10
C GLY A 148 -10.07 -0.73 8.12
N TRP A 149 -10.49 -1.39 9.22
CA TRP A 149 -9.62 -1.74 10.32
C TRP A 149 -8.51 -2.72 9.93
N TYR A 150 -8.86 -3.74 9.15
CA TYR A 150 -7.88 -4.70 8.62
C TYR A 150 -6.77 -4.01 7.82
N LYS A 151 -7.16 -3.26 6.78
CA LYS A 151 -6.21 -2.61 5.88
C LYS A 151 -5.41 -1.51 6.61
N GLY A 152 -6.07 -0.72 7.45
CA GLY A 152 -5.42 0.34 8.23
C GLY A 152 -4.38 -0.21 9.20
N THR A 153 -4.71 -1.27 9.93
CA THR A 153 -3.78 -1.92 10.87
C THR A 153 -2.59 -2.57 10.15
N LEU A 154 -2.83 -3.22 9.01
CA LEU A 154 -1.78 -3.80 8.18
C LEU A 154 -0.80 -2.73 7.69
N ILE A 155 -1.33 -1.62 7.16
CA ILE A 155 -0.53 -0.49 6.66
C ILE A 155 0.26 0.18 7.79
N LEU A 156 -0.36 0.38 8.97
CA LEU A 156 0.33 0.92 10.15
C LEU A 156 1.54 0.06 10.54
N GLY A 157 1.35 -1.27 10.59
CA GLY A 157 2.45 -2.20 10.83
C GLY A 157 3.53 -2.12 9.75
N MET A 158 3.13 -2.14 8.49
CA MET A 158 4.04 -2.24 7.35
C MET A 158 4.82 -0.94 7.07
N GLN A 159 4.18 0.22 7.21
CA GLN A 159 4.75 1.50 6.78
C GLN A 159 5.38 2.30 7.93
N PHE A 160 5.02 2.02 9.18
CA PHE A 160 5.50 2.77 10.33
C PHE A 160 6.20 1.88 11.36
N LEU A 161 5.48 0.98 12.02
CA LEU A 161 6.05 0.19 13.11
C LEU A 161 7.14 -0.78 12.64
N GLY A 162 6.94 -1.45 11.52
CA GLY A 162 7.88 -2.44 10.99
C GLY A 162 9.26 -1.86 10.69
N PRO A 163 9.37 -0.78 9.91
CA PRO A 163 10.65 -0.12 9.67
C PRO A 163 11.36 0.32 10.95
N LEU A 164 10.64 0.88 11.92
CA LEU A 164 11.22 1.30 13.20
C LEU A 164 11.72 0.10 14.01
N CYS A 165 10.90 -0.95 14.15
CA CYS A 165 11.31 -2.17 14.85
C CYS A 165 12.51 -2.83 14.18
N GLY A 166 12.50 -2.97 12.85
CA GLY A 166 13.60 -3.57 12.10
C GLY A 166 14.90 -2.82 12.31
N ASN A 167 14.86 -1.50 12.20
CA ASN A 167 16.03 -0.66 12.38
C ASN A 167 16.56 -0.71 13.83
N TYR A 168 15.68 -0.64 14.82
CA TYR A 168 16.06 -0.74 16.23
C TYR A 168 16.75 -2.08 16.53
N LEU A 169 16.17 -3.18 16.07
CA LEU A 169 16.73 -4.52 16.28
C LEU A 169 18.12 -4.67 15.63
N ILE A 170 18.30 -4.14 14.42
CA ILE A 170 19.60 -4.20 13.74
C ILE A 170 20.63 -3.33 14.46
N ALA A 171 20.25 -2.15 14.92
CA ALA A 171 21.13 -1.24 15.65
C ALA A 171 21.64 -1.84 16.96
N GLN A 172 20.81 -2.60 17.67
CA GLN A 172 21.16 -3.21 18.97
C GLN A 172 21.84 -4.57 18.85
N LEU A 173 21.37 -5.42 17.93
CA LEU A 173 21.73 -6.83 17.88
C LEU A 173 22.48 -7.22 16.59
N GLY A 174 22.56 -6.30 15.63
CA GLY A 174 23.19 -6.54 14.33
C GLY A 174 22.26 -7.19 13.30
N LEU A 175 22.72 -7.19 12.05
CA LEU A 175 21.92 -7.59 10.89
C LEU A 175 21.47 -9.07 10.97
N LYS A 176 22.37 -9.98 11.30
CA LYS A 176 22.06 -11.43 11.39
C LYS A 176 21.00 -11.72 12.44
N ALA A 177 21.12 -11.11 13.61
CA ALA A 177 20.12 -11.26 14.68
C ALA A 177 18.77 -10.66 14.27
N GLY A 178 18.74 -9.55 13.55
CA GLY A 178 17.51 -8.98 12.98
C GLY A 178 16.75 -9.98 12.10
N PHE A 179 17.45 -10.71 11.23
CA PHE A 179 16.85 -11.78 10.43
C PHE A 179 16.32 -12.95 11.26
N LEU A 180 17.08 -13.40 12.26
CA LEU A 180 16.65 -14.51 13.15
C LEU A 180 15.44 -14.13 14.00
N ILE A 181 15.38 -12.87 14.49
CA ILE A 181 14.21 -12.36 15.21
C ILE A 181 13.00 -12.28 14.27
N SER A 182 13.18 -11.85 13.01
CA SER A 182 12.10 -11.88 12.01
C SER A 182 11.63 -13.30 11.76
N ALA A 183 12.53 -14.27 11.68
CA ALA A 183 12.19 -15.69 11.56
C ALA A 183 11.34 -16.16 12.77
N LEU A 184 11.74 -15.80 13.99
CA LEU A 184 10.96 -16.08 15.20
C LEU A 184 9.58 -15.44 15.15
N MET A 185 9.47 -14.18 14.73
CA MET A 185 8.20 -13.50 14.56
C MET A 185 7.29 -14.20 13.54
N PHE A 186 7.84 -14.72 12.44
CA PHE A 186 7.07 -15.52 11.50
C PHE A 186 6.62 -16.86 12.10
N ALA A 187 7.44 -17.51 12.92
CA ALA A 187 7.04 -18.71 13.66
C ALA A 187 5.92 -18.41 14.67
N ILE A 188 6.00 -17.30 15.41
CA ILE A 188 4.92 -16.82 16.30
C ILE A 188 3.64 -16.56 15.47
N LEU A 189 3.75 -15.93 14.31
CA LEU A 189 2.62 -15.69 13.42
C LEU A 189 2.00 -16.99 12.90
N ALA A 190 2.77 -18.05 12.69
CA ALA A 190 2.23 -19.36 12.33
C ALA A 190 1.34 -19.90 13.45
N VAL A 191 1.78 -19.80 14.70
CA VAL A 191 1.01 -20.25 15.88
C VAL A 191 -0.23 -19.38 16.09
N LEU A 192 -0.07 -18.04 16.04
CA LEU A 192 -1.21 -17.12 16.21
C LEU A 192 -2.23 -17.29 15.08
N GLY A 193 -1.77 -17.44 13.83
CA GLY A 193 -2.67 -17.71 12.69
C GLY A 193 -3.42 -19.02 12.85
N TRP A 194 -2.75 -20.04 13.38
CA TRP A 194 -3.39 -21.32 13.71
C TRP A 194 -4.50 -21.18 14.76
N GLN A 195 -4.33 -20.32 15.74
CA GLN A 195 -5.32 -20.08 16.81
C GLN A 195 -6.47 -19.15 16.37
N VAL A 196 -6.18 -18.13 15.57
CA VAL A 196 -7.11 -17.05 15.25
C VAL A 196 -7.94 -17.36 14.00
N LEU A 197 -7.34 -18.01 12.99
CA LEU A 197 -8.03 -18.27 11.73
C LEU A 197 -8.94 -19.50 11.83
N PRO A 198 -10.17 -19.43 11.31
CA PRO A 198 -11.10 -20.56 11.37
C PRO A 198 -10.66 -21.68 10.42
N SER A 199 -10.95 -22.93 10.83
CA SER A 199 -10.65 -24.12 10.03
C SER A 199 -11.55 -24.28 8.80
N ASN A 200 -12.80 -23.82 8.91
CA ASN A 200 -13.82 -23.92 7.88
C ASN A 200 -14.35 -22.53 7.53
N THR A 201 -13.65 -21.84 6.66
CA THR A 201 -14.36 -20.88 5.80
C THR A 201 -14.83 -21.69 4.62
N ALA A 202 -16.08 -22.18 4.67
CA ALA A 202 -16.72 -22.66 3.45
C ALA A 202 -16.54 -21.55 2.41
N PRO A 203 -15.93 -21.79 1.26
CA PRO A 203 -15.83 -20.78 0.26
C PRO A 203 -17.26 -20.43 -0.09
N ARG A 204 -17.75 -19.28 0.34
CA ARG A 204 -18.89 -18.67 -0.32
C ARG A 204 -18.41 -18.63 -1.75
N LYS A 205 -19.02 -19.51 -2.59
CA LYS A 205 -18.70 -19.57 -4.01
C LYS A 205 -18.51 -18.12 -4.44
N LEU A 206 -17.27 -17.72 -4.71
CA LEU A 206 -16.97 -16.47 -5.38
C LEU A 206 -17.41 -16.71 -6.83
N GLU A 207 -18.74 -16.95 -7.00
CA GLU A 207 -19.39 -17.03 -8.28
C GLU A 207 -19.22 -15.66 -8.92
N GLY A 208 -18.32 -15.59 -9.87
CA GLY A 208 -18.04 -14.39 -10.65
C GLY A 208 -16.66 -13.75 -10.53
N GLN A 209 -15.78 -14.19 -9.61
CA GLN A 209 -14.37 -13.77 -9.72
C GLN A 209 -13.70 -14.61 -10.81
N ALA A 210 -13.77 -14.12 -12.04
CA ALA A 210 -12.90 -14.62 -13.11
C ALA A 210 -11.45 -14.49 -12.62
N LEU A 211 -10.76 -15.62 -12.52
CA LEU A 211 -9.40 -15.78 -11.97
C LEU A 211 -8.34 -14.96 -12.71
N LEU A 212 -8.66 -14.49 -13.90
CA LEU A 212 -7.87 -13.52 -14.66
C LEU A 212 -8.85 -12.52 -15.28
N PRO A 213 -8.64 -11.21 -15.03
CA PRO A 213 -9.33 -10.22 -15.82
C PRO A 213 -8.86 -10.37 -17.27
N GLY A 214 -9.69 -10.93 -18.14
CA GLY A 214 -9.36 -11.07 -19.56
C GLY A 214 -9.03 -9.72 -20.20
N ALA A 215 -8.14 -9.69 -21.20
CA ALA A 215 -7.75 -8.47 -21.93
C ALA A 215 -8.95 -7.67 -22.47
N ALA A 216 -10.03 -8.35 -22.86
CA ALA A 216 -11.29 -7.74 -23.27
C ALA A 216 -11.94 -6.92 -22.15
N SER A 217 -11.92 -7.46 -20.95
CA SER A 217 -12.43 -6.81 -19.74
C SER A 217 -11.64 -5.54 -19.39
N LEU A 218 -10.31 -5.57 -19.50
CA LEU A 218 -9.46 -4.42 -19.25
C LEU A 218 -9.72 -3.30 -20.26
N ARG A 219 -9.90 -3.65 -21.55
CA ARG A 219 -10.20 -2.68 -22.60
C ARG A 219 -11.52 -1.94 -22.36
N GLU A 220 -12.54 -2.64 -21.86
CA GLU A 220 -13.81 -2.01 -21.47
C GLU A 220 -13.65 -1.06 -20.28
N LEU A 221 -12.91 -1.47 -19.26
CA LEU A 221 -12.65 -0.65 -18.08
C LEU A 221 -11.88 0.63 -18.44
N LEU A 222 -10.91 0.54 -19.33
CA LEU A 222 -10.12 1.70 -19.80
C LEU A 222 -10.92 2.67 -20.69
N ARG A 223 -12.11 2.28 -21.17
CA ARG A 223 -13.02 3.24 -21.84
C ARG A 223 -13.63 4.24 -20.85
N LEU A 224 -13.73 3.89 -19.57
CA LEU A 224 -14.23 4.77 -18.54
C LEU A 224 -13.15 5.78 -18.12
N PRO A 225 -13.35 7.10 -18.35
CA PRO A 225 -12.33 8.11 -18.05
C PRO A 225 -11.86 8.10 -16.59
N VAL A 226 -12.79 7.90 -15.65
CA VAL A 226 -12.49 7.85 -14.20
C VAL A 226 -11.56 6.68 -13.88
N VAL A 227 -11.83 5.49 -14.42
CA VAL A 227 -11.02 4.30 -14.18
C VAL A 227 -9.62 4.45 -14.78
N ARG A 228 -9.53 4.95 -16.01
CA ARG A 228 -8.26 5.20 -16.69
C ARG A 228 -7.37 6.18 -15.93
N VAL A 229 -7.94 7.29 -15.45
CA VAL A 229 -7.23 8.30 -14.66
C VAL A 229 -6.77 7.71 -13.33
N THR A 230 -7.64 6.98 -12.64
CA THR A 230 -7.35 6.34 -11.37
C THR A 230 -6.20 5.33 -11.50
N TYR A 231 -6.21 4.49 -12.55
CA TYR A 231 -5.13 3.53 -12.80
C TYR A 231 -3.80 4.22 -13.13
N LEU A 232 -3.81 5.30 -13.91
CA LEU A 232 -2.60 6.05 -14.21
C LEU A 232 -1.97 6.62 -12.93
N PHE A 233 -2.76 7.30 -12.10
CA PHE A 233 -2.23 7.89 -10.86
C PHE A 233 -1.86 6.82 -9.84
N GLU A 234 -2.49 5.65 -9.86
CA GLU A 234 -2.08 4.51 -9.02
C GLU A 234 -0.72 3.96 -9.44
N ILE A 235 -0.49 3.79 -10.75
CA ILE A 235 0.82 3.38 -11.28
C ILE A 235 1.90 4.39 -10.89
N LEU A 236 1.66 5.69 -11.12
CA LEU A 236 2.62 6.74 -10.80
C LEU A 236 2.91 6.83 -9.29
N ALA A 237 1.87 6.72 -8.46
CA ALA A 237 1.99 6.75 -7.00
C ALA A 237 2.79 5.54 -6.49
N SER A 238 2.48 4.33 -6.96
CA SER A 238 3.17 3.11 -6.57
C SER A 238 4.61 3.08 -7.09
N PHE A 239 4.83 3.56 -8.30
CA PHE A 239 6.13 3.75 -8.91
C PHE A 239 7.01 4.67 -8.04
N THR A 240 6.48 5.83 -7.64
CA THR A 240 7.17 6.79 -6.77
C THR A 240 7.38 6.24 -5.37
N ALA A 241 6.36 5.66 -4.76
CA ALA A 241 6.43 5.10 -3.41
C ALA A 241 7.48 4.00 -3.29
N SER A 242 7.58 3.10 -4.29
CA SER A 242 8.58 2.05 -4.32
C SER A 242 9.99 2.60 -4.53
N SER A 243 10.16 3.57 -5.42
CA SER A 243 11.46 4.22 -5.64
C SER A 243 11.96 4.90 -4.35
N VAL A 244 11.10 5.68 -3.70
CA VAL A 244 11.46 6.34 -2.42
C VAL A 244 11.65 5.30 -1.32
N GLY A 245 10.82 4.27 -1.24
CA GLY A 245 10.92 3.21 -0.24
C GLY A 245 12.26 2.46 -0.29
N VAL A 246 12.79 2.20 -1.49
CA VAL A 246 14.10 1.56 -1.66
C VAL A 246 15.24 2.53 -1.34
N PHE A 247 15.14 3.77 -1.83
CA PHE A 247 16.27 4.69 -1.78
C PHE A 247 16.27 5.66 -0.60
N SER A 248 15.19 5.76 0.19
CA SER A 248 15.14 6.63 1.38
C SER A 248 16.25 6.32 2.40
N ILE A 249 16.51 5.03 2.62
CA ILE A 249 17.58 4.58 3.52
C ILE A 249 18.96 4.96 2.95
N LEU A 250 19.16 4.76 1.63
CA LEU A 250 20.40 5.16 0.96
C LEU A 250 20.61 6.66 0.97
N LEU A 251 19.56 7.46 0.76
CA LEU A 251 19.62 8.92 0.86
C LEU A 251 20.03 9.35 2.26
N ALA A 252 19.46 8.75 3.29
CA ALA A 252 19.81 9.06 4.67
C ALA A 252 21.29 8.74 4.95
N ILE A 253 21.79 7.57 4.52
CA ILE A 253 23.18 7.14 4.80
C ILE A 253 24.18 7.86 3.87
N ARG A 254 23.96 7.86 2.55
CA ARG A 254 24.97 8.31 1.57
C ARG A 254 24.93 9.82 1.29
N VAL A 255 23.77 10.48 1.44
CA VAL A 255 23.59 11.89 1.11
C VAL A 255 23.55 12.75 2.37
N LEU A 256 22.81 12.32 3.41
CA LEU A 256 22.70 13.05 4.67
C LEU A 256 23.77 12.63 5.70
N HIS A 257 24.54 11.57 5.41
CA HIS A 257 25.53 10.99 6.32
C HIS A 257 24.95 10.62 7.70
N TRP A 258 23.68 10.24 7.72
CA TRP A 258 23.04 9.79 8.95
C TRP A 258 23.59 8.43 9.40
N PRO A 259 23.72 8.22 10.72
CA PRO A 259 24.00 6.88 11.25
C PRO A 259 22.95 5.89 10.80
N ALA A 260 23.34 4.63 10.61
CA ALA A 260 22.44 3.58 10.13
C ALA A 260 21.14 3.47 10.98
N HIS A 261 21.24 3.68 12.29
CA HIS A 261 20.09 3.64 13.20
C HIS A 261 19.09 4.81 13.04
N HIS A 262 19.44 5.87 12.32
CA HIS A 262 18.52 6.95 11.97
C HIS A 262 18.01 6.86 10.53
N SER A 263 18.56 5.96 9.71
CA SER A 263 18.32 5.91 8.27
C SER A 263 16.86 5.65 7.86
N VAL A 264 16.07 5.02 8.72
CA VAL A 264 14.66 4.68 8.43
C VAL A 264 13.67 5.79 8.78
N TRP A 265 14.12 6.89 9.43
CA TRP A 265 13.20 7.95 9.83
C TRP A 265 12.47 8.58 8.65
N LEU A 266 13.12 8.72 7.49
CA LEU A 266 12.46 9.25 6.28
C LEU A 266 11.28 8.36 5.86
N MET A 267 11.49 7.05 5.86
CA MET A 267 10.44 6.07 5.53
C MET A 267 9.34 6.03 6.59
N ALA A 268 9.71 6.07 7.87
CA ALA A 268 8.75 6.04 8.98
C ALA A 268 7.86 7.29 9.00
N VAL A 269 8.43 8.48 8.82
CA VAL A 269 7.68 9.75 8.76
C VAL A 269 6.74 9.77 7.56
N GLN A 270 7.20 9.32 6.39
CA GLN A 270 6.35 9.16 5.21
C GLN A 270 5.18 8.20 5.49
N GLY A 271 5.48 7.03 6.05
CA GLY A 271 4.48 6.02 6.39
C GLY A 271 3.45 6.54 7.40
N LEU A 272 3.91 7.19 8.47
CA LEU A 272 3.02 7.79 9.48
C LEU A 272 2.11 8.85 8.86
N SER A 273 2.65 9.76 8.04
CA SER A 273 1.86 10.79 7.36
C SER A 273 0.78 10.18 6.45
N CYS A 274 1.11 9.12 5.73
CA CYS A 274 0.16 8.40 4.89
C CYS A 274 -0.95 7.74 5.74
N VAL A 275 -0.59 7.07 6.83
CA VAL A 275 -1.54 6.40 7.74
C VAL A 275 -2.47 7.41 8.41
N LEU A 276 -1.96 8.57 8.83
CA LEU A 276 -2.78 9.64 9.41
C LEU A 276 -3.84 10.13 8.43
N VAL A 277 -3.51 10.29 7.15
CA VAL A 277 -4.51 10.62 6.11
C VAL A 277 -5.58 9.54 6.01
N LEU A 278 -5.17 8.27 5.90
CA LEU A 278 -6.10 7.16 5.70
C LEU A 278 -7.05 6.96 6.88
N LEU A 279 -6.57 7.11 8.12
CA LEU A 279 -7.36 6.84 9.31
C LEU A 279 -8.18 8.06 9.76
N PHE A 280 -7.63 9.27 9.71
CA PHE A 280 -8.25 10.45 10.32
C PHE A 280 -8.82 11.44 9.31
N LEU A 281 -8.16 11.63 8.16
CA LEU A 281 -8.58 12.61 7.18
C LEU A 281 -9.53 12.02 6.11
N GLY A 282 -9.74 10.70 6.09
CA GLY A 282 -10.53 10.02 5.07
C GLY A 282 -11.92 10.61 4.91
N ARG A 283 -12.66 10.79 6.02
CA ARG A 283 -14.00 11.35 6.00
C ARG A 283 -14.00 12.81 5.50
N ILE A 284 -13.03 13.62 5.93
CA ILE A 284 -12.91 15.03 5.56
C ILE A 284 -12.64 15.18 4.06
N VAL A 285 -11.69 14.41 3.54
CA VAL A 285 -11.29 14.45 2.12
C VAL A 285 -12.43 13.98 1.21
N LEU A 286 -13.09 12.87 1.54
CA LEU A 286 -14.12 12.27 0.69
C LEU A 286 -15.44 13.02 0.72
N ALA A 287 -15.80 13.66 1.85
CA ALA A 287 -17.00 14.48 1.99
C ALA A 287 -16.82 15.93 1.48
N SER A 288 -15.58 16.36 1.17
CA SER A 288 -15.30 17.73 0.76
C SER A 288 -15.90 18.06 -0.60
N ARG A 289 -16.52 19.23 -0.71
CA ARG A 289 -16.95 19.83 -2.00
C ARG A 289 -15.77 20.08 -2.95
N HIS A 290 -14.56 20.24 -2.39
CA HIS A 290 -13.32 20.50 -3.13
C HIS A 290 -12.46 19.24 -3.32
N ARG A 291 -13.07 18.04 -3.27
CA ARG A 291 -12.38 16.77 -3.39
C ARG A 291 -11.41 16.69 -4.59
N GLU A 292 -11.82 17.20 -5.75
CA GLU A 292 -10.96 17.22 -6.95
C GLU A 292 -9.75 18.14 -6.80
N GLN A 293 -9.92 19.28 -6.09
CA GLN A 293 -8.81 20.20 -5.81
C GLN A 293 -7.85 19.58 -4.80
N LEU A 294 -8.36 18.89 -3.76
CA LEU A 294 -7.56 18.14 -2.80
C LEU A 294 -6.76 17.02 -3.50
N TYR A 295 -7.38 16.33 -4.46
CA TYR A 295 -6.69 15.32 -5.25
C TYR A 295 -5.57 15.91 -6.13
N GLY A 296 -5.85 17.01 -6.83
CA GLY A 296 -4.83 17.76 -7.58
C GLY A 296 -3.73 18.33 -6.69
N GLY A 297 -4.07 18.85 -5.51
CA GLY A 297 -3.13 19.33 -4.51
C GLY A 297 -2.24 18.22 -3.94
N ALA A 298 -2.78 17.01 -3.76
CA ALA A 298 -2.01 15.84 -3.36
C ALA A 298 -0.92 15.49 -4.37
N HIS A 299 -1.23 15.56 -5.66
CA HIS A 299 -0.23 15.34 -6.72
C HIS A 299 0.83 16.46 -6.74
N LEU A 300 0.43 17.72 -6.49
CA LEU A 300 1.39 18.82 -6.32
C LEU A 300 2.29 18.60 -5.10
N ALA A 301 1.75 18.09 -3.99
CA ALA A 301 2.55 17.75 -2.80
C ALA A 301 3.58 16.64 -3.11
N ILE A 302 3.20 15.61 -3.89
CA ILE A 302 4.14 14.58 -4.34
C ILE A 302 5.24 15.20 -5.21
N MET A 303 4.88 16.05 -6.18
CA MET A 303 5.86 16.71 -7.04
C MET A 303 6.80 17.64 -6.25
N ALA A 304 6.26 18.41 -5.29
CA ALA A 304 7.07 19.24 -4.39
C ALA A 304 8.04 18.39 -3.55
N ALA A 305 7.58 17.25 -3.03
CA ALA A 305 8.45 16.33 -2.30
C ALA A 305 9.60 15.80 -3.18
N LEU A 306 9.30 15.38 -4.41
CA LEU A 306 10.32 14.91 -5.36
C LEU A 306 11.33 16.02 -5.69
N LEU A 307 10.86 17.26 -5.89
CA LEU A 307 11.72 18.41 -6.14
C LEU A 307 12.65 18.69 -4.94
N ILE A 308 12.12 18.65 -3.73
CA ILE A 308 12.89 18.83 -2.49
C ILE A 308 13.95 17.75 -2.35
N LEU A 309 13.59 16.47 -2.55
CA LEU A 309 14.54 15.35 -2.47
C LEU A 309 15.68 15.47 -3.49
N GLY A 310 15.39 16.02 -4.67
CA GLY A 310 16.40 16.23 -5.71
C GLY A 310 17.31 17.45 -5.47
N LEU A 311 16.78 18.56 -4.98
CA LEU A 311 17.50 19.84 -4.94
C LEU A 311 18.15 20.18 -3.58
N TRP A 312 17.48 19.88 -2.46
CA TRP A 312 17.91 20.34 -1.13
C TRP A 312 18.34 19.19 -0.21
N PRO A 313 19.63 18.77 -0.25
CA PRO A 313 20.14 17.65 0.53
C PRO A 313 20.40 18.03 1.99
N ASN A 314 19.36 18.35 2.74
CA ASN A 314 19.46 18.57 4.17
C ASN A 314 18.37 17.82 4.93
N SER A 315 18.61 17.54 6.21
CA SER A 315 17.75 16.69 7.04
C SER A 315 16.33 17.25 7.18
N ILE A 316 16.18 18.56 7.36
CA ILE A 316 14.86 19.20 7.54
C ILE A 316 14.06 19.12 6.23
N ALA A 317 14.69 19.43 5.09
CA ALA A 317 14.06 19.37 3.79
C ALA A 317 13.62 17.94 3.46
N TYR A 318 14.43 16.92 3.75
CA TYR A 318 14.08 15.52 3.49
C TYR A 318 12.96 15.02 4.40
N LEU A 319 12.93 15.44 5.67
CA LEU A 319 11.80 15.15 6.55
C LEU A 319 10.51 15.83 6.06
N ALA A 320 10.59 17.10 5.66
CA ALA A 320 9.44 17.81 5.07
C ALA A 320 8.96 17.15 3.78
N ALA A 321 9.88 16.74 2.90
CA ALA A 321 9.54 15.97 1.70
C ALA A 321 8.87 14.63 2.03
N SER A 322 9.33 13.93 3.06
CA SER A 322 8.72 12.67 3.52
C SER A 322 7.28 12.88 4.02
N ILE A 323 7.02 13.98 4.75
CA ILE A 323 5.66 14.36 5.17
C ILE A 323 4.78 14.65 3.95
N LEU A 324 5.23 15.53 3.04
CA LEU A 324 4.49 15.89 1.84
C LEU A 324 4.18 14.67 0.97
N LEU A 325 5.16 13.78 0.80
CA LEU A 325 4.99 12.55 0.04
C LEU A 325 3.98 11.62 0.70
N GLY A 326 4.07 11.44 2.03
CA GLY A 326 3.12 10.62 2.79
C GLY A 326 1.69 11.17 2.70
N LEU A 327 1.50 12.47 2.88
CA LEU A 327 0.20 13.13 2.74
C LEU A 327 -0.34 12.98 1.31
N GLY A 328 0.48 13.26 0.30
CA GLY A 328 0.09 13.15 -1.11
C GLY A 328 -0.30 11.74 -1.51
N LEU A 329 0.50 10.74 -1.17
CA LEU A 329 0.21 9.32 -1.43
C LEU A 329 -1.01 8.83 -0.65
N GLY A 330 -1.20 9.29 0.58
CA GLY A 330 -2.37 8.97 1.40
C GLY A 330 -3.67 9.47 0.76
N VAL A 331 -3.73 10.73 0.36
CA VAL A 331 -4.89 11.31 -0.33
C VAL A 331 -5.12 10.64 -1.70
N ASN A 332 -4.05 10.38 -2.46
CA ASN A 332 -4.14 9.67 -3.74
C ASN A 332 -4.77 8.27 -3.56
N ASN A 333 -4.29 7.48 -2.61
CA ASN A 333 -4.84 6.14 -2.33
C ASN A 333 -6.30 6.19 -1.91
N LEU A 334 -6.67 7.16 -1.06
CA LEU A 334 -8.03 7.35 -0.58
C LEU A 334 -8.99 7.70 -1.71
N VAL A 335 -8.63 8.67 -2.55
CA VAL A 335 -9.47 9.12 -3.69
C VAL A 335 -9.54 8.05 -4.76
N ASN A 336 -8.44 7.35 -5.06
CA ASN A 336 -8.41 6.23 -5.99
C ASN A 336 -9.36 5.12 -5.55
N THR A 337 -9.32 4.74 -4.28
CA THR A 337 -10.21 3.70 -3.72
C THR A 337 -11.69 4.12 -3.82
N ASP A 338 -12.01 5.38 -3.52
CA ASP A 338 -13.39 5.88 -3.62
C ASP A 338 -13.86 6.02 -5.07
N ASN A 339 -13.00 6.43 -6.00
CA ASN A 339 -13.31 6.45 -7.44
C ASN A 339 -13.70 5.07 -7.96
N ILE A 340 -12.97 4.03 -7.54
CA ILE A 340 -13.27 2.63 -7.87
C ILE A 340 -14.59 2.18 -7.23
N ALA A 341 -14.83 2.55 -5.96
CA ALA A 341 -16.06 2.19 -5.26
C ALA A 341 -17.32 2.79 -5.91
N ARG A 342 -17.20 3.96 -6.55
CA ARG A 342 -18.29 4.65 -7.25
C ARG A 342 -18.42 4.28 -8.73
N ALA A 343 -17.43 3.58 -9.30
CA ALA A 343 -17.48 3.20 -10.71
C ALA A 343 -18.67 2.26 -11.00
N PRO A 344 -19.41 2.46 -12.11
CA PRO A 344 -20.59 1.64 -12.47
C PRO A 344 -20.17 0.32 -13.13
N VAL A 345 -19.27 -0.43 -12.47
CA VAL A 345 -18.70 -1.69 -12.95
C VAL A 345 -18.48 -2.64 -11.79
N ASP A 346 -18.19 -3.92 -12.10
CA ASP A 346 -17.86 -4.91 -11.09
C ASP A 346 -16.66 -4.45 -10.23
N LYS A 347 -16.96 -4.14 -8.98
CA LYS A 347 -16.01 -3.56 -8.00
C LYS A 347 -14.84 -4.50 -7.71
N ALA A 348 -15.10 -5.82 -7.66
CA ALA A 348 -14.07 -6.81 -7.39
C ALA A 348 -13.04 -6.83 -8.54
N ARG A 349 -13.51 -6.80 -9.78
CA ARG A 349 -12.67 -6.81 -10.98
C ARG A 349 -11.81 -5.53 -11.08
N VAL A 350 -12.41 -4.36 -10.91
CA VAL A 350 -11.69 -3.08 -10.99
C VAL A 350 -10.67 -2.94 -9.86
N SER A 351 -11.01 -3.38 -8.65
CA SER A 351 -10.10 -3.38 -7.51
C SER A 351 -8.91 -4.32 -7.69
N ALA A 352 -9.14 -5.50 -8.29
CA ALA A 352 -8.06 -6.44 -8.61
C ALA A 352 -7.06 -5.84 -9.62
N HIS A 353 -7.55 -5.17 -10.68
CA HIS A 353 -6.68 -4.47 -11.62
C HIS A 353 -5.94 -3.30 -10.97
N LEU A 354 -6.60 -2.51 -10.10
CA LEU A 354 -5.95 -1.42 -9.38
C LEU A 354 -4.75 -1.94 -8.57
N THR A 355 -4.96 -3.02 -7.84
CA THR A 355 -3.88 -3.65 -7.06
C THR A 355 -2.76 -4.17 -7.95
N LEU A 356 -3.09 -4.84 -9.06
CA LEU A 356 -2.12 -5.35 -10.02
C LEU A 356 -1.30 -4.20 -10.63
N PHE A 357 -1.94 -3.13 -11.10
CA PHE A 357 -1.27 -1.96 -11.64
C PHE A 357 -0.38 -1.26 -10.59
N GLY A 358 -0.84 -1.17 -9.34
CA GLY A 358 -0.02 -0.69 -8.24
C GLY A 358 1.26 -1.52 -8.04
N MET A 359 1.14 -2.84 -8.01
CA MET A 359 2.29 -3.73 -7.82
C MET A 359 3.25 -3.70 -9.02
N VAL A 360 2.73 -3.72 -10.26
CA VAL A 360 3.53 -3.58 -11.48
C VAL A 360 4.23 -2.22 -11.52
N GLY A 361 3.49 -1.14 -11.22
CA GLY A 361 4.05 0.20 -11.11
C GLY A 361 5.16 0.27 -10.07
N GLY A 362 4.95 -0.32 -8.89
CA GLY A 362 5.95 -0.37 -7.82
C GLY A 362 7.22 -1.13 -8.21
N THR A 363 7.07 -2.29 -8.84
CA THR A 363 8.20 -3.08 -9.34
C THR A 363 8.99 -2.33 -10.40
N ALA A 364 8.29 -1.78 -11.41
CA ALA A 364 8.91 -1.01 -12.48
C ALA A 364 9.59 0.26 -11.94
N GLY A 365 8.97 0.94 -10.97
CA GLY A 365 9.50 2.13 -10.33
C GLY A 365 10.81 1.88 -9.60
N ALA A 366 10.87 0.84 -8.79
CA ALA A 366 12.10 0.49 -8.08
C ALA A 366 13.23 0.11 -9.03
N LEU A 367 12.97 -0.73 -10.04
CA LEU A 367 13.98 -1.16 -11.03
C LEU A 367 14.48 0.01 -11.87
N ALA A 368 13.57 0.84 -12.40
CA ALA A 368 13.94 2.01 -13.17
C ALA A 368 14.73 3.02 -12.34
N ALA A 369 14.32 3.25 -11.09
CA ALA A 369 15.03 4.12 -10.15
C ALA A 369 16.44 3.58 -9.86
N GLY A 370 16.60 2.26 -9.68
CA GLY A 370 17.91 1.63 -9.46
C GLY A 370 18.85 1.86 -10.63
N ARG A 371 18.38 1.61 -11.86
CA ARG A 371 19.18 1.83 -13.06
C ARG A 371 19.54 3.29 -13.26
N LEU A 372 18.57 4.20 -13.09
CA LEU A 372 18.81 5.64 -13.19
C LEU A 372 19.76 6.13 -12.10
N ALA A 373 19.66 5.61 -10.88
CA ALA A 373 20.55 5.98 -9.79
C ALA A 373 22.00 5.59 -10.07
N ASP A 374 22.25 4.45 -10.73
CA ASP A 374 23.59 4.05 -11.15
C ASP A 374 24.14 4.94 -12.28
N LEU A 375 23.26 5.47 -13.16
CA LEU A 375 23.66 6.29 -14.31
C LEU A 375 23.80 7.78 -13.97
N THR A 376 22.88 8.32 -13.17
CA THR A 376 22.73 9.76 -12.96
C THR A 376 22.95 10.21 -11.51
N GLY A 377 23.04 9.24 -10.60
CA GLY A 377 23.11 9.49 -9.15
C GLY A 377 21.73 9.50 -8.48
N LEU A 378 21.71 9.19 -7.17
CA LEU A 378 20.50 8.99 -6.38
C LEU A 378 19.51 10.17 -6.40
N ARG A 379 20.01 11.40 -6.37
CA ARG A 379 19.17 12.62 -6.29
C ARG A 379 18.47 12.93 -7.60
N ASN A 380 19.15 12.72 -8.72
CA ASN A 380 18.62 13.03 -10.05
C ASN A 380 17.42 12.13 -10.42
N VAL A 381 17.33 10.93 -9.85
CA VAL A 381 16.18 10.05 -10.03
C VAL A 381 14.89 10.76 -9.65
N PHE A 382 14.85 11.48 -8.53
CA PHE A 382 13.64 12.16 -8.05
C PHE A 382 13.26 13.34 -8.95
N LEU A 383 14.25 14.05 -9.52
CA LEU A 383 13.99 15.11 -10.52
C LEU A 383 13.42 14.54 -11.83
N ILE A 384 13.92 13.39 -12.28
CA ILE A 384 13.43 12.72 -13.48
C ILE A 384 11.96 12.30 -13.29
N TRP A 385 11.59 11.85 -12.07
CA TRP A 385 10.21 11.46 -11.77
C TRP A 385 9.21 12.62 -11.77
N LEU A 386 9.66 13.87 -11.70
CA LEU A 386 8.79 15.04 -11.87
C LEU A 386 8.13 15.08 -13.26
N ALA A 387 8.82 14.66 -14.31
CA ALA A 387 8.32 14.75 -15.68
C ALA A 387 7.01 13.97 -15.90
N PRO A 388 6.91 12.66 -15.59
CA PRO A 388 5.66 11.93 -15.75
C PRO A 388 4.52 12.43 -14.83
N TRP A 389 4.83 12.89 -13.61
CA TRP A 389 3.84 13.50 -12.74
C TRP A 389 3.30 14.81 -13.30
N LEU A 390 4.19 15.70 -13.79
CA LEU A 390 3.81 16.97 -14.38
C LEU A 390 2.97 16.75 -15.65
N ALA A 391 3.39 15.84 -16.52
CA ALA A 391 2.64 15.50 -17.72
C ALA A 391 1.23 14.97 -17.38
N ALA A 392 1.11 14.04 -16.45
CA ALA A 392 -0.18 13.52 -16.00
C ALA A 392 -1.05 14.61 -15.36
N TRP A 393 -0.46 15.43 -14.50
CA TRP A 393 -1.18 16.53 -13.83
C TRP A 393 -1.72 17.55 -14.83
N LEU A 394 -0.91 18.01 -15.80
CA LEU A 394 -1.31 18.96 -16.85
C LEU A 394 -2.43 18.38 -17.73
N VAL A 395 -2.34 17.12 -18.12
CA VAL A 395 -3.35 16.48 -18.96
C VAL A 395 -4.70 16.38 -18.24
N PHE A 396 -4.72 16.02 -16.95
CA PHE A 396 -5.98 15.70 -16.26
C PHE A 396 -6.54 16.87 -15.45
N HIS A 397 -5.70 17.67 -14.80
CA HIS A 397 -6.13 18.80 -14.00
C HIS A 397 -6.10 20.11 -14.79
N GLY A 398 -5.11 20.34 -15.64
CA GLY A 398 -4.99 21.53 -16.48
C GLY A 398 -6.17 21.70 -17.45
N ARG A 399 -6.60 20.62 -18.11
CA ARG A 399 -7.78 20.66 -19.00
C ARG A 399 -9.09 21.00 -18.27
N ARG A 400 -9.22 20.59 -17.03
CA ARG A 400 -10.40 20.92 -16.21
C ARG A 400 -10.37 22.36 -15.72
N TRP A 401 -9.19 22.90 -15.44
CA TRP A 401 -9.02 24.29 -15.03
C TRP A 401 -9.34 25.23 -16.19
N LEU A 402 -8.89 24.95 -17.41
CA LEU A 402 -9.22 25.69 -18.62
C LEU A 402 -10.71 25.66 -18.97
N ARG A 403 -11.43 24.57 -18.67
CA ARG A 403 -12.89 24.48 -18.91
C ARG A 403 -13.74 25.20 -17.86
N ARG A 404 -13.17 25.65 -16.73
CA ARG A 404 -13.84 26.46 -15.68
C ARG A 404 -13.63 27.94 -15.88
N ALA A 405 -12.93 28.40 -16.92
CA ALA A 405 -12.97 29.80 -17.29
C ALA A 405 -14.44 30.20 -17.57
N PRO A 406 -14.95 31.27 -16.98
CA PRO A 406 -16.32 31.66 -17.20
C PRO A 406 -16.55 31.85 -18.70
N PRO A 407 -17.72 31.43 -19.26
CA PRO A 407 -18.00 31.72 -20.65
C PRO A 407 -17.90 33.24 -20.82
N ALA A 408 -17.13 33.65 -21.83
CA ALA A 408 -16.99 35.06 -22.19
C ALA A 408 -18.39 35.68 -22.19
N ALA A 409 -18.57 36.75 -21.43
CA ALA A 409 -19.83 37.43 -21.34
C ALA A 409 -20.33 37.73 -22.77
N ILE A 410 -21.43 37.10 -23.16
CA ILE A 410 -22.11 37.41 -24.41
C ILE A 410 -22.44 38.90 -24.32
N PRO A 411 -21.99 39.75 -25.26
CA PRO A 411 -22.39 41.18 -25.24
C PRO A 411 -23.90 41.20 -25.28
N SER A 412 -24.49 41.81 -24.27
CA SER A 412 -25.94 42.08 -24.23
C SER A 412 -26.31 42.89 -25.48
N LEU A 413 -27.01 42.26 -26.43
CA LEU A 413 -27.70 42.98 -27.47
C LEU A 413 -28.61 43.98 -26.83
N ALA A 414 -28.30 45.26 -26.94
CA ALA A 414 -29.15 46.35 -26.52
C ALA A 414 -30.54 46.18 -27.17
N PRO A 415 -31.65 46.40 -26.42
CA PRO A 415 -32.96 46.33 -27.00
C PRO A 415 -33.07 47.42 -28.06
N THR A 416 -33.33 47.04 -29.29
CA THR A 416 -33.73 47.95 -30.35
C THR A 416 -35.00 48.65 -29.93
N ALA A 417 -34.92 49.98 -29.82
CA ALA A 417 -36.07 50.82 -29.55
C ALA A 417 -37.07 50.66 -30.71
N GLU A 418 -38.19 50.03 -30.44
CA GLU A 418 -39.36 50.01 -31.29
C GLU A 418 -39.99 51.39 -31.27
N SER A 419 -39.93 52.08 -32.40
CA SER A 419 -40.72 53.29 -32.65
C SER A 419 -42.17 52.88 -32.78
N ALA A 420 -42.99 53.36 -31.84
CA ALA A 420 -44.47 53.40 -32.01
C ALA A 420 -44.91 54.58 -32.82
N PRO A 421 -46.06 54.48 -33.56
CA PRO A 421 -46.64 55.52 -34.41
C PRO A 421 -47.26 56.68 -33.67
#